data_51384c5b37898f8d89e8312ad5bf166f
#
_entry.id   51384c5b37898f8d89e8312ad5bf166f
#
_cell.length_a   1.000
_cell.length_b   1.000
_cell.length_c   1.000
_cell.angle_alpha   90.00
_cell.angle_beta   90.00
_cell.angle_gamma   90.00
#
_symmetry.space_group_name_H-M   'P 1'
#
loop_
_entity.id
_entity.type
_entity.pdbx_description
1 polymer ?
#
loop_
_entity_poly.entity_id
_entity_poly.type
_entity_poly.pdbx_seq_one_letter_code
_entity_poly.pdbx_strand_id
1 'polypeptide(L)' 'MTQGERIREVRKALGLTLEKFGEKIGMKKNSVSQLENGKNSVTEQVVKAICREY' A
#
# COMPACT_ATOMS: atom_id res chain seq x y z
N MET A 1 -0.91 8.16 13.67
CA MET A 1 -0.90 7.09 12.65
C MET A 1 -0.04 7.50 11.46
N THR A 2 0.84 6.62 11.02
CA THR A 2 1.69 6.89 9.87
C THR A 2 0.95 6.56 8.57
N GLN A 3 1.49 7.05 7.45
CA GLN A 3 0.92 6.72 6.13
C GLN A 3 0.99 5.22 5.85
N GLY A 4 2.05 4.57 6.31
CA GLY A 4 2.18 3.13 6.15
C GLY A 4 1.10 2.36 6.88
N GLU A 5 0.79 2.77 8.10
CA GLU A 5 -0.28 2.16 8.90
C GLU A 5 -1.63 2.35 8.23
N ARG A 6 -1.84 3.50 7.63
CA ARG A 6 -3.07 3.81 6.93
C ARG A 6 -3.26 2.92 5.71
N ILE A 7 -2.18 2.72 4.96
CA ILE A 7 -2.19 1.81 3.80
C ILE A 7 -2.55 0.40 4.25
N ARG A 8 -1.96 -0.04 5.35
CA ARG A 8 -2.24 -1.36 5.90
C ARG A 8 -3.70 -1.52 6.28
N GLU A 9 -4.29 -0.51 6.92
CA GLU A 9 -5.69 -0.54 7.30
C GLU A 9 -6.60 -0.61 6.09
N VAL A 10 -6.31 0.17 5.06
CA VAL A 10 -7.08 0.15 3.81
C VAL A 10 -7.01 -1.25 3.20
N ARG A 11 -5.81 -1.82 3.13
CA ARG A 11 -5.63 -3.15 2.58
C ARG A 11 -6.44 -4.21 3.34
N LYS A 12 -6.38 -4.16 4.67
CA LYS A 12 -7.11 -5.11 5.50
C LYS A 12 -8.62 -4.93 5.39
N ALA A 13 -9.06 -3.70 5.32
CA ALA A 13 -10.49 -3.40 5.15
C ALA A 13 -11.03 -3.96 3.84
N LEU A 14 -10.19 -4.00 2.80
CA LEU A 14 -10.56 -4.56 1.51
C LEU A 14 -10.38 -6.08 1.46
N GLY A 15 -9.81 -6.67 2.49
CA GLY A 15 -9.58 -8.12 2.56
C GLY A 15 -8.50 -8.60 1.60
N LEU A 16 -7.54 -7.74 1.26
CA LEU A 16 -6.51 -8.06 0.28
C LEU A 16 -5.20 -8.50 0.94
N THR A 17 -4.49 -9.41 0.26
CA THR A 17 -3.13 -9.77 0.64
C THR A 17 -2.18 -8.68 0.15
N LEU A 18 -0.94 -8.71 0.64
CA LEU A 18 0.10 -7.80 0.17
C LEU A 18 0.28 -7.90 -1.34
N GLU A 19 0.30 -9.12 -1.85
CA GLU A 19 0.48 -9.38 -3.27
C GLU A 19 -0.66 -8.82 -4.10
N LYS A 20 -1.90 -9.09 -3.69
CA LYS A 20 -3.08 -8.61 -4.40
C LYS A 20 -3.16 -7.09 -4.41
N PHE A 21 -2.90 -6.49 -3.27
CA PHE A 21 -2.92 -5.03 -3.15
C PHE A 21 -1.85 -4.41 -4.05
N GLY A 22 -0.64 -4.98 -4.04
CA GLY A 22 0.47 -4.50 -4.85
C GLY A 22 0.21 -4.62 -6.36
N GLU A 23 -0.42 -5.71 -6.78
CA GLU A 23 -0.76 -5.91 -8.20
C GLU A 23 -1.56 -4.75 -8.76
N LYS A 24 -2.52 -4.26 -7.98
CA LYS A 24 -3.40 -3.17 -8.42
C LYS A 24 -2.65 -1.86 -8.61
N ILE A 25 -1.63 -1.62 -7.82
CA ILE A 25 -0.86 -0.37 -7.88
C ILE A 25 0.50 -0.54 -8.55
N GLY A 26 0.75 -1.70 -9.14
CA GLY A 26 1.99 -1.96 -9.86
C GLY A 26 3.20 -2.16 -8.98
N MET A 27 3.02 -2.70 -7.78
CA MET A 27 4.11 -2.95 -6.83
C MET A 27 4.15 -4.41 -6.43
N LYS A 28 5.33 -4.88 -6.03
CA LYS A 28 5.49 -6.22 -5.51
C LYS A 28 5.12 -6.26 -4.03
N LYS A 29 4.78 -7.45 -3.53
CA LYS A 29 4.41 -7.63 -2.12
C LYS A 29 5.46 -7.10 -1.15
N ASN A 30 6.74 -7.30 -1.47
CA ASN A 30 7.83 -6.83 -0.61
C ASN A 30 7.85 -5.30 -0.51
N SER A 31 7.59 -4.62 -1.62
CA SER A 31 7.52 -3.17 -1.63
C SER A 31 6.35 -2.66 -0.80
N VAL A 32 5.20 -3.30 -0.92
CA VAL A 32 4.02 -2.94 -0.11
C VAL A 32 4.31 -3.15 1.37
N SER A 33 4.93 -4.28 1.72
CA SER A 33 5.31 -4.56 3.10
C SER A 33 6.23 -3.48 3.65
N GLN A 34 7.20 -3.03 2.87
CA GLN A 34 8.13 -1.99 3.29
C GLN A 34 7.43 -0.65 3.50
N LEU A 35 6.46 -0.33 2.65
CA LEU A 35 5.65 0.88 2.82
C LEU A 35 4.85 0.81 4.12
N GLU A 36 4.24 -0.33 4.40
CA GLU A 36 3.42 -0.51 5.59
C GLU A 36 4.24 -0.46 6.87
N ASN A 37 5.48 -0.92 6.81
CA ASN A 37 6.39 -0.92 7.97
C ASN A 37 7.18 0.38 8.13
N GLY A 38 6.98 1.33 7.24
CA GLY A 38 7.67 2.61 7.31
C GLY A 38 9.13 2.58 6.86
N LYS A 39 9.56 1.49 6.24
CA LYS A 39 10.94 1.38 5.74
C LYS A 39 11.18 2.19 4.49
N ASN A 40 10.14 2.34 3.66
CA ASN A 40 10.18 3.18 2.47
C ASN A 40 9.21 4.33 2.63
N SER A 41 9.56 5.47 2.07
CA SER A 41 8.66 6.62 2.08
C SER A 41 7.49 6.39 1.15
N VAL A 42 6.30 6.76 1.60
CA VAL A 42 5.10 6.74 0.75
C VAL A 42 5.16 7.97 -0.13
N THR A 43 5.36 7.77 -1.42
CA THR A 43 5.44 8.87 -2.38
C THR A 43 4.05 9.29 -2.83
N GLU A 44 3.97 10.50 -3.38
CA GLU A 44 2.72 11.01 -3.96
C GLU A 44 2.21 10.09 -5.07
N GLN A 45 3.12 9.53 -5.84
CA GLN A 45 2.80 8.57 -6.90
C GLN A 45 2.04 7.36 -6.35
N VAL A 46 2.51 6.82 -5.21
CA VAL A 46 1.87 5.68 -4.56
C VAL A 46 0.49 6.07 -4.05
N VAL A 47 0.39 7.24 -3.41
CA VAL A 47 -0.89 7.75 -2.90
C VAL A 47 -1.89 7.89 -4.04
N LYS A 48 -1.48 8.47 -5.15
CA LYS A 48 -2.34 8.64 -6.31
C LYS A 48 -2.79 7.30 -6.89
N ALA A 49 -1.87 6.33 -6.95
CA ALA A 49 -2.20 5.00 -7.46
C ALA A 49 -3.24 4.32 -6.57
N ILE A 50 -3.08 4.43 -5.25
CA ILE A 50 -4.04 3.86 -4.31
C ILE A 50 -5.41 4.53 -4.45
N CYS A 51 -5.43 5.83 -4.54
CA CYS A 51 -6.69 6.58 -4.71
C CYS A 51 -7.40 6.23 -6.00
N ARG A 52 -6.63 5.98 -7.07
CA ARG A 52 -7.20 5.65 -8.36
C ARG A 52 -7.77 4.23 -8.38
N GLU A 53 -7.08 3.26 -7.76
CA GLU A 53 -7.47 1.85 -7.81
C GLU A 53 -8.42 1.45 -6.70
N TYR A 54 -8.40 2.16 -5.62
CA TYR A 54 -9.21 1.88 -4.43
C TYR A 54 -9.99 3.10 -3.99
#